data_0381e6310fc9d80f165edf216d3cacea
#
_entry.id   0381e6310fc9d80f165edf216d3cacea
#
_cell.length_a   1.000
_cell.length_b   1.000
_cell.length_c   1.000
_cell.angle_alpha   90.00
_cell.angle_beta   90.00
_cell.angle_gamma   90.00
#
_symmetry.space_group_name_H-M   'P 1'
#
loop_
_entity.id
_entity.type
_entity.pdbx_description
1 polymer ?
#
loop_
_entity_poly.entity_id
_entity_poly.type
_entity_poly.pdbx_seq_one_letter_code
_entity_poly.pdbx_strand_id
1 'polypeptide(L)'
;MLSTLPFGRTVVLLLTLGFLALFGVGGASVWLAARIEADAARVAVSDLVRGQALQVYIAVREAEAAQRAFIITGDTTYLPPYTQGRVNGPETLVRLGRLTADDPAQQRTIAALGPVVARRFALMDQTTALVRSGDRAAAVEIVAGGEGRNATAEIGRVLGVIISRETAALNASQARSRRTAQWLLVANLVGVALIVGLALASLAMVGNVLRQLRSSARELRRANERLEEQVEERTREIRQANEEVQRFAYIVSHDLRSPLVNVMGFT
;
A
#
# COMPACT_ATOMS: atom_id res chain seq x y z
N MET A 1 29.69 19.48 -0.08
CA MET A 1 30.05 18.88 1.24
C MET A 1 30.26 17.34 1.22
N LEU A 2 30.03 16.64 0.10
CA LEU A 2 30.19 15.17 -0.02
C LEU A 2 31.57 14.71 -0.51
N SER A 3 32.51 15.64 -0.80
CA SER A 3 33.81 15.35 -1.43
C SER A 3 34.92 14.92 -0.46
N THR A 4 34.66 14.83 0.83
CA THR A 4 35.68 14.51 1.85
C THR A 4 35.51 13.16 2.55
N LEU A 5 34.48 12.38 2.20
CA LEU A 5 34.29 11.06 2.78
C LEU A 5 35.13 10.03 2.00
N PRO A 6 35.89 9.15 2.68
CA PRO A 6 36.63 8.08 2.01
C PRO A 6 35.65 7.20 1.22
N PHE A 7 36.01 6.85 -0.01
CA PHE A 7 35.19 6.12 -0.99
C PHE A 7 34.33 5.00 -0.38
N GLY A 8 34.90 4.17 0.50
CA GLY A 8 34.18 3.08 1.15
C GLY A 8 33.00 3.54 2.01
N ARG A 9 33.14 4.67 2.73
CA ARG A 9 32.06 5.22 3.56
C ARG A 9 30.90 5.76 2.73
N THR A 10 31.18 6.37 1.59
CA THR A 10 30.13 6.89 0.70
C THR A 10 29.31 5.75 0.08
N VAL A 11 29.97 4.67 -0.35
CA VAL A 11 29.30 3.46 -0.87
C VAL A 11 28.43 2.81 0.20
N VAL A 12 28.93 2.64 1.41
CA VAL A 12 28.17 2.09 2.53
C VAL A 12 26.95 2.96 2.86
N LEU A 13 27.11 4.28 2.88
CA LEU A 13 25.99 5.22 3.10
C LEU A 13 24.91 5.12 2.01
N LEU A 14 25.29 5.05 0.75
CA LEU A 14 24.36 4.90 -0.37
C LEU A 14 23.59 3.57 -0.30
N LEU A 15 24.28 2.48 0.02
CA LEU A 15 23.67 1.16 0.19
C LEU A 15 22.72 1.13 1.39
N THR A 16 23.12 1.66 2.54
CA THR A 16 22.26 1.71 3.74
C THR A 16 21.01 2.58 3.50
N LEU A 17 21.14 3.71 2.81
CA LEU A 17 19.99 4.55 2.45
C LEU A 17 19.05 3.82 1.47
N GLY A 18 19.59 3.10 0.51
CA GLY A 18 18.84 2.28 -0.44
C GLY A 18 18.06 1.16 0.26
N PHE A 19 18.70 0.44 1.19
CA PHE A 19 18.03 -0.58 2.00
C PHE A 19 16.94 0.01 2.90
N LEU A 20 17.21 1.13 3.57
CA LEU A 20 16.22 1.82 4.41
C LEU A 20 14.99 2.26 3.60
N ALA A 21 15.21 2.80 2.40
CA ALA A 21 14.12 3.17 1.51
C ALA A 21 13.29 1.95 1.08
N LEU A 22 13.95 0.84 0.73
CA LEU A 22 13.29 -0.40 0.31
C LEU A 22 12.48 -1.04 1.45
N PHE A 23 13.04 -1.11 2.66
CA PHE A 23 12.34 -1.59 3.85
C PHE A 23 11.20 -0.66 4.26
N GLY A 24 11.37 0.66 4.14
CA GLY A 24 10.32 1.65 4.41
C GLY A 24 9.12 1.49 3.48
N VAL A 25 9.35 1.36 2.17
CA VAL A 25 8.31 1.14 1.17
C VAL A 25 7.63 -0.23 1.38
N GLY A 26 8.40 -1.29 1.62
CA GLY A 26 7.88 -2.64 1.88
C GLY A 26 7.02 -2.68 3.15
N GLY A 27 7.51 -2.12 4.26
CA GLY A 27 6.78 -2.05 5.53
C GLY A 27 5.50 -1.23 5.44
N ALA A 28 5.53 -0.08 4.75
CA ALA A 28 4.34 0.73 4.50
C ALA A 28 3.29 -0.02 3.67
N SER A 29 3.72 -0.78 2.67
CA SER A 29 2.83 -1.57 1.81
C SER A 29 2.14 -2.70 2.60
N VAL A 30 2.86 -3.42 3.45
CA VAL A 30 2.29 -4.49 4.31
C VAL A 30 1.33 -3.91 5.35
N TRP A 31 1.72 -2.83 6.04
CA TRP A 31 0.86 -2.17 7.02
C TRP A 31 -0.46 -1.70 6.40
N LEU A 32 -0.40 -1.18 5.17
CA LEU A 32 -1.60 -0.73 4.49
C LEU A 32 -2.47 -1.88 4.00
N ALA A 33 -1.90 -2.95 3.48
CA ALA A 33 -2.67 -4.13 3.08
C ALA A 33 -3.51 -4.64 4.25
N ALA A 34 -2.93 -4.74 5.45
CA ALA A 34 -3.64 -5.11 6.67
C ALA A 34 -4.75 -4.11 7.04
N ARG A 35 -4.54 -2.82 6.81
CA ARG A 35 -5.54 -1.78 7.09
C ARG A 35 -6.70 -1.81 6.11
N ILE A 36 -6.45 -2.05 4.83
CA ILE A 36 -7.49 -2.22 3.80
C ILE A 36 -8.39 -3.42 4.14
N GLU A 37 -7.81 -4.52 4.58
CA GLU A 37 -8.57 -5.72 4.97
C GLU A 37 -9.50 -5.45 6.18
N ALA A 38 -9.02 -4.77 7.21
CA ALA A 38 -9.82 -4.37 8.36
C ALA A 38 -10.95 -3.39 7.97
N ASP A 39 -10.71 -2.45 7.07
CA ASP A 39 -11.73 -1.52 6.58
C ASP A 39 -12.76 -2.25 5.69
N ALA A 40 -12.36 -3.23 4.88
CA ALA A 40 -13.27 -4.05 4.08
C ALA A 40 -14.25 -4.86 4.93
N ALA A 41 -13.81 -5.42 6.05
CA ALA A 41 -14.68 -6.14 6.99
C ALA A 41 -15.77 -5.21 7.56
N ARG A 42 -15.42 -3.97 7.94
CA ARG A 42 -16.41 -2.98 8.42
C ARG A 42 -17.40 -2.56 7.34
N VAL A 43 -16.93 -2.38 6.12
CA VAL A 43 -17.79 -2.08 4.95
C VAL A 43 -18.80 -3.20 4.74
N ALA A 44 -18.39 -4.46 4.80
CA ALA A 44 -19.26 -5.61 4.63
C ALA A 44 -20.36 -5.65 5.72
N VAL A 45 -20.04 -5.36 6.98
CA VAL A 45 -21.04 -5.29 8.06
C VAL A 45 -22.02 -4.14 7.83
N SER A 46 -21.56 -2.95 7.47
CA SER A 46 -22.42 -1.79 7.15
C SER A 46 -23.37 -2.08 5.98
N ASP A 47 -22.90 -2.77 4.94
CA ASP A 47 -23.75 -3.18 3.81
C ASP A 47 -24.82 -4.21 4.26
N LEU A 48 -24.48 -5.16 5.11
CA LEU A 48 -25.44 -6.10 5.68
C LEU A 48 -26.48 -5.40 6.54
N VAL A 49 -26.08 -4.47 7.43
CA VAL A 49 -27.01 -3.67 8.26
C VAL A 49 -27.97 -2.89 7.38
N ARG A 50 -27.47 -2.20 6.35
CA ARG A 50 -28.29 -1.45 5.41
C ARG A 50 -29.24 -2.37 4.64
N GLY A 51 -28.76 -3.52 4.17
CA GLY A 51 -29.59 -4.52 3.47
C GLY A 51 -30.70 -5.06 4.36
N GLN A 52 -30.41 -5.42 5.64
CA GLN A 52 -31.42 -5.91 6.55
C GLN A 52 -32.45 -4.82 6.93
N ALA A 53 -32.03 -3.57 7.14
CA ALA A 53 -32.92 -2.45 7.39
C ALA A 53 -33.89 -2.23 6.22
N LEU A 54 -33.39 -2.28 4.98
CA LEU A 54 -34.24 -2.18 3.79
C LEU A 54 -35.21 -3.37 3.66
N GLN A 55 -34.77 -4.57 4.00
CA GLN A 55 -35.61 -5.78 4.00
C GLN A 55 -36.79 -5.68 4.99
N VAL A 56 -36.56 -5.13 6.21
CA VAL A 56 -37.65 -4.86 7.16
C VAL A 56 -38.67 -3.91 6.54
N TYR A 57 -38.21 -2.82 5.93
CA TYR A 57 -39.09 -1.84 5.28
C TYR A 57 -39.92 -2.44 4.13
N ILE A 58 -39.27 -3.21 3.26
CA ILE A 58 -39.88 -3.89 2.11
C ILE A 58 -40.98 -4.87 2.64
N ALA A 59 -40.63 -5.70 3.63
CA ALA A 59 -41.57 -6.68 4.18
C ALA A 59 -42.83 -6.01 4.73
N VAL A 60 -42.71 -4.88 5.45
CA VAL A 60 -43.86 -4.11 5.95
C VAL A 60 -44.68 -3.51 4.81
N ARG A 61 -44.00 -2.93 3.80
CA ARG A 61 -44.69 -2.29 2.65
C ARG A 61 -45.41 -3.28 1.77
N GLU A 62 -44.83 -4.43 1.48
CA GLU A 62 -45.47 -5.51 0.70
C GLU A 62 -46.65 -6.11 1.47
N ALA A 63 -46.49 -6.34 2.76
CA ALA A 63 -47.60 -6.80 3.62
C ALA A 63 -48.75 -5.79 3.62
N GLU A 64 -48.46 -4.48 3.72
CA GLU A 64 -49.47 -3.42 3.65
C GLU A 64 -50.18 -3.39 2.30
N ALA A 65 -49.46 -3.49 1.19
CA ALA A 65 -50.06 -3.50 -0.14
C ALA A 65 -50.93 -4.72 -0.36
N ALA A 66 -50.51 -5.89 0.07
CA ALA A 66 -51.25 -7.14 -0.01
C ALA A 66 -52.53 -7.09 0.84
N GLN A 67 -52.43 -6.60 2.09
CA GLN A 67 -53.56 -6.40 2.98
C GLN A 67 -54.59 -5.43 2.38
N ARG A 68 -54.17 -4.29 1.83
CA ARG A 68 -55.06 -3.33 1.17
C ARG A 68 -55.77 -3.95 -0.03
N ALA A 69 -55.08 -4.70 -0.88
CA ALA A 69 -55.67 -5.40 -1.99
C ALA A 69 -56.73 -6.39 -1.52
N PHE A 70 -56.47 -7.14 -0.45
CA PHE A 70 -57.46 -8.03 0.15
C PHE A 70 -58.68 -7.28 0.73
N ILE A 71 -58.46 -6.17 1.43
CA ILE A 71 -59.60 -5.35 1.95
C ILE A 71 -60.49 -4.86 0.80
N ILE A 72 -59.92 -4.47 -0.34
CA ILE A 72 -60.67 -3.94 -1.49
C ILE A 72 -61.40 -5.05 -2.24
N THR A 73 -60.72 -6.18 -2.50
CA THR A 73 -61.28 -7.24 -3.38
C THR A 73 -62.01 -8.35 -2.61
N GLY A 74 -61.59 -8.65 -1.39
CA GLY A 74 -62.01 -9.84 -0.67
C GLY A 74 -61.32 -11.11 -1.11
N ASP A 75 -60.39 -11.02 -2.10
CA ASP A 75 -59.70 -12.17 -2.69
C ASP A 75 -58.47 -12.55 -1.85
N THR A 76 -58.49 -13.76 -1.32
CA THR A 76 -57.40 -14.31 -0.48
C THR A 76 -56.10 -14.56 -1.24
N THR A 77 -56.14 -14.56 -2.56
CA THR A 77 -54.92 -14.71 -3.41
C THR A 77 -53.92 -13.56 -3.22
N TYR A 78 -54.38 -12.42 -2.69
CA TYR A 78 -53.50 -11.30 -2.33
C TYR A 78 -52.82 -11.46 -0.97
N LEU A 79 -53.19 -12.40 -0.11
CA LEU A 79 -52.64 -12.53 1.24
C LEU A 79 -51.23 -13.14 1.40
N PRO A 80 -50.69 -13.94 0.47
CA PRO A 80 -49.33 -14.52 0.65
C PRO A 80 -48.26 -13.52 1.05
N PRO A 81 -48.06 -12.33 0.39
CA PRO A 81 -47.05 -11.37 0.81
C PRO A 81 -47.29 -10.80 2.22
N TYR A 82 -48.54 -10.63 2.64
CA TYR A 82 -48.88 -10.23 3.99
C TYR A 82 -48.46 -11.31 5.02
N THR A 83 -48.80 -12.58 4.78
CA THR A 83 -48.47 -13.67 5.70
C THR A 83 -46.95 -13.86 5.80
N GLN A 84 -46.25 -13.70 4.70
CA GLN A 84 -44.78 -13.76 4.62
C GLN A 84 -44.13 -12.57 5.36
N GLY A 85 -44.63 -11.35 5.14
CA GLY A 85 -44.13 -10.14 5.77
C GLY A 85 -44.33 -10.16 7.30
N ARG A 86 -45.43 -10.74 7.76
CA ARG A 86 -45.76 -10.91 9.19
C ARG A 86 -44.73 -11.77 9.93
N VAL A 87 -44.14 -12.76 9.28
CA VAL A 87 -43.06 -13.61 9.82
C VAL A 87 -41.71 -12.97 9.60
N ASN A 88 -41.39 -12.60 8.36
CA ASN A 88 -40.08 -12.12 7.97
C ASN A 88 -39.74 -10.76 8.56
N GLY A 89 -40.71 -9.85 8.73
CA GLY A 89 -40.48 -8.51 9.26
C GLY A 89 -39.84 -8.52 10.65
N PRO A 90 -40.50 -9.15 11.67
CA PRO A 90 -39.92 -9.28 13.01
C PRO A 90 -38.60 -10.07 13.05
N GLU A 91 -38.49 -11.18 12.30
CA GLU A 91 -37.25 -11.97 12.25
C GLU A 91 -36.08 -11.16 11.68
N THR A 92 -36.33 -10.40 10.63
CA THR A 92 -35.31 -9.54 10.01
C THR A 92 -34.89 -8.41 10.96
N LEU A 93 -35.83 -7.87 11.75
CA LEU A 93 -35.52 -6.89 12.78
C LEU A 93 -34.62 -7.48 13.88
N VAL A 94 -34.83 -8.73 14.29
CA VAL A 94 -33.97 -9.44 15.23
C VAL A 94 -32.59 -9.64 14.64
N ARG A 95 -32.50 -10.04 13.35
CA ARG A 95 -31.21 -10.15 12.65
C ARG A 95 -30.47 -8.82 12.59
N LEU A 96 -31.18 -7.74 12.28
CA LEU A 96 -30.62 -6.38 12.29
C LEU A 96 -30.06 -6.01 13.68
N GLY A 97 -30.79 -6.36 14.75
CA GLY A 97 -30.30 -6.19 16.12
C GLY A 97 -29.00 -6.94 16.41
N ARG A 98 -28.86 -8.16 15.92
CA ARG A 98 -27.62 -8.94 16.10
C ARG A 98 -26.42 -8.33 15.35
N LEU A 99 -26.63 -7.84 14.13
CA LEU A 99 -25.58 -7.20 13.32
C LEU A 99 -25.05 -5.90 13.93
N THR A 100 -25.85 -5.26 14.78
CA THR A 100 -25.52 -3.99 15.42
C THR A 100 -25.25 -4.12 16.91
N ALA A 101 -24.93 -5.35 17.39
CA ALA A 101 -24.71 -5.63 18.81
C ALA A 101 -23.64 -4.74 19.46
N ASP A 102 -22.64 -4.37 18.70
CA ASP A 102 -21.51 -3.54 19.16
C ASP A 102 -21.81 -2.02 19.12
N ASP A 103 -22.99 -1.59 18.63
CA ASP A 103 -23.38 -0.18 18.60
C ASP A 103 -24.59 0.08 19.53
N PRO A 104 -24.35 0.56 20.77
CA PRO A 104 -25.44 0.80 21.74
C PRO A 104 -26.47 1.85 21.28
N ALA A 105 -26.09 2.77 20.38
CA ALA A 105 -27.02 3.77 19.85
C ALA A 105 -27.99 3.14 18.83
N GLN A 106 -27.45 2.30 17.94
CA GLN A 106 -28.28 1.53 17.01
C GLN A 106 -29.17 0.52 17.73
N GLN A 107 -28.66 -0.17 18.75
CA GLN A 107 -29.43 -1.10 19.58
C GLN A 107 -30.67 -0.43 20.19
N ARG A 108 -30.52 0.76 20.75
CA ARG A 108 -31.64 1.53 21.30
C ARG A 108 -32.68 1.88 20.22
N THR A 109 -32.22 2.28 19.05
CA THR A 109 -33.07 2.62 17.91
C THR A 109 -33.85 1.41 17.41
N ILE A 110 -33.21 0.24 17.31
CA ILE A 110 -33.84 -1.01 16.87
C ILE A 110 -34.79 -1.55 17.92
N ALA A 111 -34.46 -1.47 19.20
CA ALA A 111 -35.31 -1.88 20.29
C ALA A 111 -36.61 -1.05 20.33
N ALA A 112 -36.53 0.27 20.08
CA ALA A 112 -37.70 1.14 19.99
C ALA A 112 -38.60 0.82 18.76
N LEU A 113 -38.02 0.26 17.69
CA LEU A 113 -38.71 -0.09 16.46
C LEU A 113 -39.57 -1.36 16.62
N GLY A 114 -39.14 -2.30 17.47
CA GLY A 114 -39.83 -3.59 17.69
C GLY A 114 -41.32 -3.43 18.01
N PRO A 115 -41.71 -2.65 19.02
CA PRO A 115 -43.13 -2.40 19.35
C PRO A 115 -43.92 -1.76 18.21
N VAL A 116 -43.32 -0.86 17.44
CA VAL A 116 -43.97 -0.19 16.29
C VAL A 116 -44.28 -1.17 15.17
N VAL A 117 -43.33 -2.05 14.84
CA VAL A 117 -43.52 -3.13 13.85
C VAL A 117 -44.58 -4.11 14.32
N ALA A 118 -44.53 -4.54 15.59
CA ALA A 118 -45.54 -5.42 16.17
C ALA A 118 -46.93 -4.81 16.11
N ARG A 119 -47.08 -3.54 16.50
CA ARG A 119 -48.37 -2.82 16.45
C ARG A 119 -48.89 -2.68 15.02
N ARG A 120 -47.98 -2.43 14.04
CA ARG A 120 -48.36 -2.37 12.63
C ARG A 120 -48.94 -3.69 12.13
N PHE A 121 -48.31 -4.81 12.42
CA PHE A 121 -48.84 -6.13 12.04
C PHE A 121 -50.11 -6.49 12.80
N ALA A 122 -50.27 -6.12 14.08
CA ALA A 122 -51.50 -6.32 14.83
C ALA A 122 -52.69 -5.59 14.20
N LEU A 123 -52.48 -4.36 13.70
CA LEU A 123 -53.53 -3.63 12.95
C LEU A 123 -53.85 -4.31 11.61
N MET A 124 -52.87 -4.89 10.94
CA MET A 124 -53.10 -5.68 9.71
C MET A 124 -53.88 -6.97 10.04
N ASP A 125 -53.54 -7.66 11.13
CA ASP A 125 -54.25 -8.86 11.59
C ASP A 125 -55.75 -8.55 11.90
N GLN A 126 -56.00 -7.46 12.63
CA GLN A 126 -57.33 -7.03 12.98
C GLN A 126 -58.20 -6.72 11.74
N THR A 127 -57.67 -5.92 10.83
CA THR A 127 -58.43 -5.55 9.61
C THR A 127 -58.63 -6.74 8.67
N THR A 128 -57.66 -7.64 8.56
CA THR A 128 -57.78 -8.87 7.78
C THR A 128 -58.84 -9.80 8.38
N ALA A 129 -58.90 -9.92 9.72
CA ALA A 129 -59.92 -10.72 10.42
C ALA A 129 -61.32 -10.15 10.19
N LEU A 130 -61.52 -8.82 10.28
CA LEU A 130 -62.81 -8.18 10.02
C LEU A 130 -63.29 -8.44 8.57
N VAL A 131 -62.43 -8.34 7.59
CA VAL A 131 -62.85 -8.66 6.21
C VAL A 131 -63.24 -10.14 6.04
N ARG A 132 -62.50 -11.06 6.68
CA ARG A 132 -62.85 -12.49 6.69
C ARG A 132 -64.19 -12.80 7.38
N SER A 133 -64.57 -12.05 8.41
CA SER A 133 -65.84 -12.18 9.06
C SER A 133 -66.98 -11.47 8.34
N GLY A 134 -66.71 -10.82 7.22
CA GLY A 134 -67.73 -10.08 6.42
C GLY A 134 -67.90 -8.60 6.81
N ASP A 135 -67.22 -8.11 7.86
CA ASP A 135 -67.29 -6.72 8.28
C ASP A 135 -66.22 -5.86 7.63
N ARG A 136 -66.29 -5.71 6.31
CA ARG A 136 -65.39 -4.86 5.52
C ARG A 136 -65.49 -3.39 5.91
N ALA A 137 -66.67 -2.92 6.31
CA ALA A 137 -66.85 -1.53 6.67
C ALA A 137 -66.03 -1.12 7.88
N ALA A 138 -66.04 -1.93 8.95
CA ALA A 138 -65.18 -1.72 10.11
C ALA A 138 -63.65 -1.80 9.75
N ALA A 139 -63.26 -2.71 8.86
CA ALA A 139 -61.88 -2.76 8.40
C ALA A 139 -61.44 -1.47 7.67
N VAL A 140 -62.33 -0.92 6.82
CA VAL A 140 -62.07 0.34 6.09
C VAL A 140 -62.00 1.53 7.05
N GLU A 141 -62.84 1.57 8.09
CA GLU A 141 -62.82 2.61 9.11
C GLU A 141 -61.48 2.63 9.87
N ILE A 142 -60.96 1.46 10.29
CA ILE A 142 -59.65 1.36 10.95
C ILE A 142 -58.54 1.86 10.02
N VAL A 143 -58.56 1.49 8.73
CA VAL A 143 -57.55 1.97 7.75
C VAL A 143 -57.70 3.47 7.53
N ALA A 144 -58.92 4.02 7.47
CA ALA A 144 -59.18 5.45 7.30
C ALA A 144 -58.67 6.27 8.51
N GLY A 145 -58.73 5.72 9.72
CA GLY A 145 -58.22 6.33 10.94
C GLY A 145 -56.72 6.64 10.93
N GLY A 146 -55.97 6.04 9.98
CA GLY A 146 -54.59 6.44 9.65
C GLY A 146 -53.52 5.92 10.60
N GLU A 147 -53.86 5.19 11.66
CA GLU A 147 -52.92 4.65 12.65
C GLU A 147 -51.89 3.73 11.97
N GLY A 148 -52.34 2.84 11.09
CA GLY A 148 -51.44 1.96 10.30
C GLY A 148 -50.50 2.72 9.38
N ARG A 149 -50.99 3.81 8.76
CA ARG A 149 -50.14 4.69 7.93
C ARG A 149 -49.07 5.39 8.74
N ASN A 150 -49.45 5.90 9.94
CA ASN A 150 -48.48 6.56 10.83
C ASN A 150 -47.42 5.58 11.33
N ALA A 151 -47.79 4.35 11.71
CA ALA A 151 -46.85 3.32 12.11
C ALA A 151 -45.89 2.95 10.97
N THR A 152 -46.40 2.77 9.74
CA THR A 152 -45.52 2.51 8.56
C THR A 152 -44.58 3.69 8.27
N ALA A 153 -45.05 4.93 8.39
CA ALA A 153 -44.23 6.13 8.22
C ALA A 153 -43.13 6.24 9.29
N GLU A 154 -43.48 5.89 10.54
CA GLU A 154 -42.50 5.85 11.65
C GLU A 154 -41.45 4.79 11.44
N ILE A 155 -41.82 3.57 11.03
CA ILE A 155 -40.91 2.50 10.63
C ILE A 155 -39.96 2.99 9.54
N GLY A 156 -40.50 3.58 8.47
CA GLY A 156 -39.69 4.11 7.37
C GLY A 156 -38.73 5.21 7.80
N ARG A 157 -39.13 6.12 8.67
CA ARG A 157 -38.28 7.20 9.19
C ARG A 157 -37.12 6.66 10.03
N VAL A 158 -37.39 5.73 10.94
CA VAL A 158 -36.38 5.14 11.83
C VAL A 158 -35.37 4.30 11.01
N LEU A 159 -35.88 3.45 10.12
CA LEU A 159 -35.00 2.66 9.24
C LEU A 159 -34.19 3.56 8.27
N GLY A 160 -34.81 4.66 7.81
CA GLY A 160 -34.13 5.67 7.01
C GLY A 160 -32.93 6.31 7.71
N VAL A 161 -33.04 6.56 9.03
CA VAL A 161 -31.96 7.05 9.86
C VAL A 161 -30.80 6.02 9.92
N ILE A 162 -31.12 4.74 10.12
CA ILE A 162 -30.13 3.66 10.14
C ILE A 162 -29.43 3.58 8.77
N ILE A 163 -30.19 3.52 7.69
CA ILE A 163 -29.67 3.44 6.32
C ILE A 163 -28.78 4.65 5.98
N SER A 164 -29.20 5.86 6.32
CA SER A 164 -28.44 7.08 6.05
C SER A 164 -27.13 7.13 6.83
N ARG A 165 -27.14 6.68 8.09
CA ARG A 165 -25.95 6.58 8.94
C ARG A 165 -24.93 5.59 8.36
N GLU A 166 -25.38 4.39 7.98
CA GLU A 166 -24.51 3.39 7.35
C GLU A 166 -23.96 3.88 6.00
N THR A 167 -24.80 4.52 5.19
CA THR A 167 -24.37 5.10 3.92
C THR A 167 -23.31 6.20 4.12
N ALA A 168 -23.48 7.06 5.12
CA ALA A 168 -22.48 8.07 5.47
C ALA A 168 -21.17 7.45 5.96
N ALA A 169 -21.25 6.38 6.78
CA ALA A 169 -20.06 5.64 7.23
C ALA A 169 -19.29 4.99 6.07
N LEU A 170 -20.03 4.37 5.12
CA LEU A 170 -19.46 3.79 3.89
C LEU A 170 -18.78 4.84 3.03
N ASN A 171 -19.42 5.97 2.78
CA ASN A 171 -18.86 7.06 1.98
C ASN A 171 -17.59 7.65 2.64
N ALA A 172 -17.61 7.82 3.96
CA ALA A 172 -16.45 8.28 4.72
C ALA A 172 -15.28 7.27 4.68
N SER A 173 -15.58 5.97 4.76
CA SER A 173 -14.57 4.90 4.62
C SER A 173 -13.97 4.88 3.22
N GLN A 174 -14.79 4.94 2.17
CA GLN A 174 -14.31 5.01 0.79
C GLN A 174 -13.44 6.25 0.52
N ALA A 175 -13.84 7.41 1.06
CA ALA A 175 -13.05 8.65 0.90
C ALA A 175 -11.68 8.53 1.60
N ARG A 176 -11.63 7.91 2.79
CA ARG A 176 -10.37 7.62 3.49
C ARG A 176 -9.50 6.65 2.71
N SER A 177 -10.06 5.56 2.22
CA SER A 177 -9.34 4.56 1.43
C SER A 177 -8.75 5.16 0.15
N ARG A 178 -9.51 5.99 -0.57
CA ARG A 178 -9.01 6.71 -1.76
C ARG A 178 -7.84 7.64 -1.43
N ARG A 179 -7.94 8.44 -0.37
CA ARG A 179 -6.84 9.32 0.06
C ARG A 179 -5.59 8.51 0.44
N THR A 180 -5.78 7.42 1.18
CA THR A 180 -4.67 6.55 1.57
C THR A 180 -4.02 5.89 0.36
N ALA A 181 -4.79 5.40 -0.61
CA ALA A 181 -4.27 4.87 -1.87
C ALA A 181 -3.48 5.91 -2.68
N GLN A 182 -3.95 7.16 -2.75
CA GLN A 182 -3.22 8.25 -3.41
C GLN A 182 -1.88 8.54 -2.72
N TRP A 183 -1.87 8.65 -1.39
CA TRP A 183 -0.63 8.85 -0.64
C TRP A 183 0.38 7.74 -0.84
N LEU A 184 -0.10 6.49 -0.99
CA LEU A 184 0.79 5.36 -1.30
C LEU A 184 1.37 5.42 -2.69
N LEU A 185 0.56 5.74 -3.68
CA LEU A 185 1.08 5.92 -5.05
C LEU A 185 2.19 6.96 -5.04
N VAL A 186 1.99 8.10 -4.36
CA VAL A 186 3.01 9.13 -4.22
C VAL A 186 4.24 8.60 -3.47
N ALA A 187 4.06 7.93 -2.34
CA ALA A 187 5.16 7.38 -1.56
C ALA A 187 5.96 6.33 -2.35
N ASN A 188 5.27 5.43 -3.08
CA ASN A 188 5.92 4.46 -3.95
C ASN A 188 6.69 5.12 -5.10
N LEU A 189 6.11 6.12 -5.77
CA LEU A 189 6.79 6.86 -6.84
C LEU A 189 8.06 7.56 -6.31
N VAL A 190 7.96 8.21 -5.15
CA VAL A 190 9.12 8.83 -4.49
C VAL A 190 10.17 7.78 -4.10
N GLY A 191 9.75 6.65 -3.55
CA GLY A 191 10.64 5.53 -3.22
C GLY A 191 11.38 4.98 -4.44
N VAL A 192 10.67 4.73 -5.54
CA VAL A 192 11.28 4.28 -6.81
C VAL A 192 12.23 5.34 -7.36
N ALA A 193 11.86 6.62 -7.37
CA ALA A 193 12.72 7.71 -7.82
C ALA A 193 14.01 7.81 -7.00
N LEU A 194 13.92 7.64 -5.68
CA LEU A 194 15.09 7.59 -4.79
C LEU A 194 16.00 6.40 -5.11
N ILE A 195 15.45 5.21 -5.30
CA ILE A 195 16.23 4.00 -5.63
C ILE A 195 16.94 4.18 -6.97
N VAL A 196 16.23 4.68 -7.99
CA VAL A 196 16.83 4.97 -9.31
C VAL A 196 17.91 6.04 -9.20
N GLY A 197 17.67 7.12 -8.46
CA GLY A 197 18.65 8.18 -8.22
C GLY A 197 19.93 7.66 -7.54
N LEU A 198 19.77 6.82 -6.52
CA LEU A 198 20.89 6.17 -5.83
C LEU A 198 21.67 5.21 -6.74
N ALA A 199 20.97 4.45 -7.58
CA ALA A 199 21.60 3.56 -8.56
C ALA A 199 22.42 4.34 -9.59
N LEU A 200 21.87 5.43 -10.13
CA LEU A 200 22.57 6.31 -11.07
C LEU A 200 23.79 6.99 -10.43
N ALA A 201 23.66 7.49 -9.20
CA ALA A 201 24.76 8.07 -8.44
C ALA A 201 25.88 7.03 -8.20
N SER A 202 25.52 5.80 -7.86
CA SER A 202 26.47 4.70 -7.67
C SER A 202 27.21 4.36 -8.98
N LEU A 203 26.49 4.25 -10.10
CA LEU A 203 27.09 4.02 -11.42
C LEU A 203 28.04 5.15 -11.84
N ALA A 204 27.66 6.40 -11.63
CA ALA A 204 28.52 7.56 -11.92
C ALA A 204 29.79 7.54 -11.06
N MET A 205 29.64 7.19 -9.77
CA MET A 205 30.79 7.08 -8.85
C MET A 205 31.77 5.97 -9.28
N VAL A 206 31.27 4.78 -9.61
CA VAL A 206 32.09 3.68 -10.13
C VAL A 206 32.80 4.08 -11.43
N GLY A 207 32.07 4.73 -12.33
CA GLY A 207 32.66 5.25 -13.58
C GLY A 207 33.79 6.25 -13.36
N ASN A 208 33.67 7.12 -12.36
CA ASN A 208 34.72 8.08 -12.00
C ASN A 208 35.96 7.38 -11.41
N VAL A 209 35.75 6.41 -10.52
CA VAL A 209 36.88 5.63 -9.95
C VAL A 209 37.62 4.84 -11.02
N LEU A 210 36.88 4.19 -11.94
CA LEU A 210 37.51 3.47 -13.04
C LEU A 210 38.32 4.40 -13.96
N ARG A 211 37.85 5.63 -14.19
CA ARG A 211 38.62 6.65 -14.95
C ARG A 211 39.89 7.05 -14.23
N GLN A 212 39.82 7.29 -12.90
CA GLN A 212 41.01 7.60 -12.09
C GLN A 212 42.03 6.46 -12.09
N LEU A 213 41.60 5.22 -11.89
CA LEU A 213 42.46 4.05 -11.91
C LEU A 213 43.17 3.90 -13.28
N ARG A 214 42.44 4.12 -14.38
CA ARG A 214 43.02 4.07 -15.73
C ARG A 214 44.05 5.19 -15.98
N SER A 215 43.79 6.41 -15.44
CA SER A 215 44.78 7.50 -15.57
C SER A 215 46.06 7.21 -14.78
N SER A 216 45.92 6.77 -13.52
CA SER A 216 47.05 6.41 -12.67
C SER A 216 47.86 5.23 -13.23
N ALA A 217 47.21 4.22 -13.81
CA ALA A 217 47.89 3.12 -14.47
C ALA A 217 48.70 3.57 -15.72
N ARG A 218 48.18 4.55 -16.48
CA ARG A 218 48.89 5.14 -17.62
C ARG A 218 50.11 5.95 -17.16
N GLU A 219 49.98 6.74 -16.09
CA GLU A 219 51.08 7.49 -15.51
C GLU A 219 52.18 6.56 -14.99
N LEU A 220 51.82 5.48 -14.32
CA LEU A 220 52.76 4.49 -13.83
C LEU A 220 53.55 3.81 -14.98
N ARG A 221 52.86 3.44 -16.07
CA ARG A 221 53.52 2.88 -17.27
C ARG A 221 54.51 3.86 -17.88
N ARG A 222 54.13 5.12 -18.06
CA ARG A 222 55.02 6.16 -18.59
C ARG A 222 56.25 6.41 -17.69
N ALA A 223 56.04 6.35 -16.36
CA ALA A 223 57.15 6.48 -15.42
C ALA A 223 58.08 5.26 -15.50
N ASN A 224 57.55 4.06 -15.66
CA ASN A 224 58.34 2.85 -15.83
C ASN A 224 59.14 2.84 -17.14
N GLU A 225 58.51 3.23 -18.26
CA GLU A 225 59.19 3.38 -19.57
C GLU A 225 60.37 4.38 -19.50
N ARG A 226 60.16 5.53 -18.82
CA ARG A 226 61.27 6.51 -18.62
C ARG A 226 62.38 5.95 -17.74
N LEU A 227 62.06 5.18 -16.71
CA LEU A 227 63.07 4.54 -15.88
C LEU A 227 63.87 3.49 -16.66
N GLU A 228 63.20 2.71 -17.49
CA GLU A 228 63.85 1.73 -18.36
C GLU A 228 64.79 2.43 -19.33
N GLU A 229 64.39 3.53 -19.99
CA GLU A 229 65.23 4.35 -20.85
C GLU A 229 66.44 4.90 -20.09
N GLN A 230 66.28 5.45 -18.90
CA GLN A 230 67.39 5.97 -18.07
C GLN A 230 68.38 4.87 -17.64
N VAL A 231 67.86 3.70 -17.27
CA VAL A 231 68.68 2.54 -16.91
C VAL A 231 69.54 2.09 -18.12
N GLU A 232 68.88 2.05 -19.28
CA GLU A 232 69.65 1.66 -20.53
C GLU A 232 70.73 2.67 -20.90
N GLU A 233 70.43 3.98 -20.80
CA GLU A 233 71.37 5.05 -21.02
C GLU A 233 72.50 4.99 -20.02
N ARG A 234 72.23 4.88 -18.75
CA ARG A 234 73.31 4.74 -17.73
C ARG A 234 74.12 3.45 -17.91
N THR A 235 73.49 2.39 -18.32
CA THR A 235 74.20 1.14 -18.60
C THR A 235 75.14 1.29 -19.78
N ARG A 236 74.81 2.05 -20.87
CA ARG A 236 75.70 2.38 -22.00
C ARG A 236 76.83 3.27 -21.55
N GLU A 237 76.60 4.32 -20.78
CA GLU A 237 77.65 5.21 -20.23
C GLU A 237 78.63 4.42 -19.39
N ILE A 238 78.18 3.54 -18.49
CA ILE A 238 79.07 2.71 -17.67
C ILE A 238 79.91 1.75 -18.53
N ARG A 239 79.31 1.15 -19.57
CA ARG A 239 80.09 0.28 -20.51
C ARG A 239 81.14 1.06 -21.21
N GLN A 240 80.86 2.25 -21.77
CA GLN A 240 81.85 3.10 -22.43
C GLN A 240 82.96 3.49 -21.48
N ALA A 241 82.66 3.97 -20.29
CA ALA A 241 83.64 4.32 -19.29
C ALA A 241 84.54 3.11 -18.91
N ASN A 242 83.91 1.93 -18.75
CA ASN A 242 84.69 0.71 -18.48
C ASN A 242 85.63 0.28 -19.65
N GLU A 243 85.16 0.44 -20.87
CA GLU A 243 86.02 0.21 -22.07
C GLU A 243 87.18 1.20 -22.13
N GLU A 244 86.94 2.48 -21.80
CA GLU A 244 88.02 3.48 -21.71
C GLU A 244 89.06 3.14 -20.62
N VAL A 245 88.54 2.77 -19.44
CA VAL A 245 89.39 2.33 -18.31
C VAL A 245 90.24 1.09 -18.70
N GLN A 246 89.63 0.11 -19.36
CA GLN A 246 90.37 -1.08 -19.86
C GLN A 246 91.38 -0.74 -20.89
N ARG A 247 91.05 0.16 -21.84
CA ARG A 247 92.00 0.64 -22.86
C ARG A 247 93.17 1.39 -22.21
N PHE A 248 92.87 2.27 -21.26
CA PHE A 248 93.88 2.99 -20.50
C PHE A 248 94.77 2.02 -19.73
N ALA A 249 94.22 1.07 -19.01
CA ALA A 249 95.01 0.04 -18.27
C ALA A 249 95.88 -0.81 -19.19
N TYR A 250 95.34 -1.14 -20.38
CA TYR A 250 96.16 -1.86 -21.40
C TYR A 250 97.32 -1.02 -21.88
N ILE A 251 97.13 0.27 -22.25
CA ILE A 251 98.16 1.19 -22.70
C ILE A 251 99.26 1.37 -21.62
N VAL A 252 98.84 1.68 -20.41
CA VAL A 252 99.76 1.85 -19.27
C VAL A 252 100.54 0.58 -18.97
N SER A 253 99.89 -0.60 -19.01
CA SER A 253 100.60 -1.88 -18.84
C SER A 253 101.58 -2.19 -19.96
N HIS A 254 101.24 -1.83 -21.20
CA HIS A 254 102.07 -1.99 -22.33
C HIS A 254 103.30 -1.06 -22.24
N ASP A 255 103.09 0.23 -21.96
CA ASP A 255 104.16 1.24 -21.91
C ASP A 255 105.06 1.08 -20.70
N LEU A 256 104.57 0.51 -19.59
CA LEU A 256 105.36 0.14 -18.41
C LEU A 256 106.17 -1.15 -18.63
N ARG A 257 105.72 -2.05 -19.53
CA ARG A 257 106.41 -3.29 -19.82
C ARG A 257 107.79 -3.03 -20.56
N SER A 258 107.83 -1.99 -21.46
CA SER A 258 108.97 -1.66 -22.23
C SER A 258 110.23 -1.21 -21.39
N PRO A 259 110.03 -0.26 -20.41
CA PRO A 259 111.17 0.13 -19.54
C PRO A 259 111.55 -0.95 -18.52
N LEU A 260 110.53 -1.77 -18.02
CA LEU A 260 110.80 -2.87 -17.09
C LEU A 260 111.62 -3.99 -17.68
N VAL A 261 111.39 -4.31 -18.96
CA VAL A 261 112.21 -5.31 -19.69
C VAL A 261 113.65 -4.77 -19.90
N ASN A 262 113.81 -3.46 -20.15
CA ASN A 262 115.07 -2.83 -20.26
C ASN A 262 115.88 -2.78 -18.95
N VAL A 263 115.26 -2.61 -17.81
CA VAL A 263 115.87 -2.61 -16.46
C VAL A 263 116.29 -4.02 -16.04
N MET A 264 115.50 -5.07 -16.37
CA MET A 264 115.81 -6.47 -16.04
C MET A 264 116.85 -7.13 -17.03
N GLY A 265 117.18 -6.52 -18.17
CA GLY A 265 118.18 -7.00 -19.12
C GLY A 265 119.57 -6.52 -18.84
N PHE A 266 119.82 -5.76 -17.79
CA PHE A 266 121.11 -5.25 -17.33
C PHE A 266 121.57 -5.76 -15.99
N THR A 267 121.32 -6.99 -15.64
CA THR A 267 121.96 -7.68 -14.52
C THR A 267 122.51 -9.01 -14.97
#